data_90c4d5aca0b9a4dd86a15f3ad5bd95f4
#
_entry.id   90c4d5aca0b9a4dd86a15f3ad5bd95f4
#
_cell.length_a   1.000
_cell.length_b   1.000
_cell.length_c   1.000
_cell.angle_alpha   90.00
_cell.angle_beta   90.00
_cell.angle_gamma   90.00
#
_symmetry.space_group_name_H-M   'P 1'
#
loop_
_entity.id
_entity.type
_entity.pdbx_description
1 polymer ?
#
loop_
_entity_poly.entity_id
_entity_poly.type
_entity_poly.pdbx_seq_one_letter_code
_entity_poly.pdbx_strand_id
1 'polypeptide(L)'
;SIMSAAGGDYCMEMLEYIDFEYLSKDPKWFQGFSDNTCIVYPLVTKYDTAAVYGCHVGDFGMKPWQNPVEDALGVIEGTTKKLHSYENFEDERHEYVSGYEGYCADKEVRWVNGRMEDEISMTGRLIGGCLDVIVFLLGTSYDGTEEFINKYNSDGIIWNLESFNMEDTTIITHLWQMKEKGYFKYANGFIFGRPLMYNSWSNRTYEDAVMSVLGDLDVPIIFNSDIGHKGPQFPIIEGAKAKIISSNGKGILEYI
;
A
#
# COMPACT_ATOMS: atom_id res chain seq x y z
N SER A 1 15.26 3.75 13.21
CA SER A 1 13.95 3.84 12.56
C SER A 1 13.06 4.87 13.25
N ILE A 2 12.14 5.44 12.53
CA ILE A 2 11.06 6.31 13.00
C ILE A 2 9.77 5.54 12.70
N MET A 3 8.97 5.29 13.73
CA MET A 3 7.69 4.60 13.55
C MET A 3 6.56 5.55 13.96
N SER A 4 5.53 5.63 13.15
CA SER A 4 4.34 6.40 13.47
C SER A 4 3.57 5.77 14.63
N ALA A 5 3.02 6.61 15.50
CA ALA A 5 2.16 6.17 16.60
C ALA A 5 0.77 5.72 16.11
N ALA A 6 0.24 6.41 15.11
CA ALA A 6 -1.08 6.14 14.53
C ALA A 6 -1.22 6.81 13.16
N GLY A 7 -2.28 6.48 12.45
CA GLY A 7 -2.80 7.29 11.34
C GLY A 7 -3.53 8.53 11.83
N GLY A 8 -4.42 9.07 11.02
CA GLY A 8 -5.22 10.25 11.32
C GLY A 8 -5.89 10.76 10.05
N ASP A 9 -6.19 12.08 10.06
CA ASP A 9 -6.85 12.76 8.93
C ASP A 9 -6.18 14.09 8.56
N TYR A 10 -5.15 14.50 9.29
CA TYR A 10 -4.56 15.85 9.18
C TYR A 10 -3.03 15.85 9.06
N CYS A 11 -2.42 14.73 8.66
CA CYS A 11 -0.97 14.64 8.53
C CYS A 11 -0.41 15.66 7.52
N MET A 12 -1.21 16.05 6.51
CA MET A 12 -0.83 17.07 5.55
C MET A 12 -0.49 18.42 6.19
N GLU A 13 -1.09 18.77 7.36
CA GLU A 13 -0.77 20.01 8.08
C GLU A 13 0.65 20.03 8.67
N MET A 14 1.28 18.84 8.79
CA MET A 14 2.65 18.72 9.29
C MET A 14 3.70 18.87 8.19
N LEU A 15 3.32 18.74 6.91
CA LEU A 15 4.27 18.62 5.81
C LEU A 15 5.19 19.83 5.67
N GLU A 16 4.68 21.04 5.93
CA GLU A 16 5.47 22.26 5.89
C GLU A 16 6.56 22.35 6.97
N TYR A 17 6.45 21.55 8.04
CA TYR A 17 7.41 21.49 9.15
C TYR A 17 8.41 20.34 9.03
N ILE A 18 8.24 19.47 8.03
CA ILE A 18 9.13 18.32 7.80
C ILE A 18 10.25 18.73 6.83
N ASP A 19 11.48 18.65 7.28
CA ASP A 19 12.66 18.81 6.42
C ASP A 19 12.95 17.49 5.68
N PHE A 20 12.26 17.27 4.58
CA PHE A 20 12.42 16.07 3.75
C PHE A 20 13.83 15.97 3.13
N GLU A 21 14.47 17.11 2.83
CA GLU A 21 15.84 17.10 2.31
C GLU A 21 16.84 16.59 3.36
N TYR A 22 16.64 16.99 4.61
CA TYR A 22 17.46 16.47 5.71
C TYR A 22 17.24 14.97 5.89
N LEU A 23 15.98 14.52 5.89
CA LEU A 23 15.63 13.10 6.02
C LEU A 23 16.23 12.25 4.86
N SER A 24 16.31 12.81 3.66
CA SER A 24 16.88 12.09 2.50
C SER A 24 18.41 12.03 2.52
N LYS A 25 19.08 12.99 3.16
CA LYS A 25 20.57 13.03 3.26
C LYS A 25 21.14 12.08 4.31
N ASP A 26 20.38 11.82 5.38
CA ASP A 26 20.72 10.85 6.45
C ASP A 26 19.53 9.93 6.69
N PRO A 27 19.21 9.05 5.72
CA PRO A 27 17.94 8.32 5.73
C PRO A 27 17.84 7.37 6.92
N LYS A 28 16.69 7.41 7.55
CA LYS A 28 16.24 6.44 8.54
C LYS A 28 14.98 5.79 8.01
N TRP A 29 14.77 4.53 8.35
CA TRP A 29 13.47 3.93 8.08
C TRP A 29 12.38 4.77 8.71
N PHE A 30 11.45 5.27 7.89
CA PHE A 30 10.17 5.77 8.34
C PHE A 30 9.13 4.69 8.08
N GLN A 31 8.33 4.33 9.08
CA GLN A 31 7.25 3.36 8.96
C GLN A 31 5.94 3.91 9.48
N GLY A 32 4.89 3.73 8.69
CA GLY A 32 3.51 4.04 9.02
C GLY A 32 2.61 3.79 7.83
N PHE A 33 1.31 3.74 8.04
CA PHE A 33 0.31 3.57 6.99
C PHE A 33 -0.85 4.56 7.15
N SER A 34 -1.90 4.45 6.32
CA SER A 34 -3.04 5.37 6.36
C SER A 34 -2.60 6.82 6.07
N ASP A 35 -2.96 7.77 6.92
CA ASP A 35 -2.61 9.19 6.80
C ASP A 35 -1.09 9.45 6.72
N ASN A 36 -0.27 8.54 7.24
CA ASN A 36 1.20 8.61 7.09
C ASN A 36 1.68 8.46 5.64
N THR A 37 0.82 8.10 4.71
CA THR A 37 1.08 8.20 3.27
C THR A 37 1.54 9.62 2.90
N CYS A 38 1.08 10.66 3.62
CA CYS A 38 1.55 12.04 3.48
C CYS A 38 3.07 12.18 3.63
N ILE A 39 3.72 11.30 4.38
CA ILE A 39 5.17 11.30 4.61
C ILE A 39 5.85 10.25 3.73
N VAL A 40 5.31 9.03 3.70
CA VAL A 40 5.87 7.90 2.93
C VAL A 40 5.93 8.24 1.45
N TYR A 41 4.84 8.73 0.88
CA TYR A 41 4.74 8.96 -0.56
C TYR A 41 5.70 10.05 -1.07
N PRO A 42 5.80 11.25 -0.46
CA PRO A 42 6.82 12.23 -0.85
C PRO A 42 8.26 11.77 -0.64
N LEU A 43 8.56 11.10 0.48
CA LEU A 43 9.91 10.55 0.72
C LEU A 43 10.36 9.69 -0.44
N VAL A 44 9.48 8.82 -0.94
CA VAL A 44 9.78 7.90 -2.02
C VAL A 44 9.79 8.61 -3.37
N THR A 45 8.71 9.31 -3.70
CA THR A 45 8.50 9.81 -5.05
C THR A 45 9.35 11.05 -5.38
N LYS A 46 9.46 11.97 -4.42
CA LYS A 46 10.13 13.25 -4.63
C LYS A 46 11.57 13.26 -4.12
N TYR A 47 11.82 12.58 -3.00
CA TYR A 47 13.13 12.59 -2.35
C TYR A 47 13.91 11.29 -2.54
N ASP A 48 13.36 10.35 -3.32
CA ASP A 48 14.01 9.09 -3.71
C ASP A 48 14.57 8.31 -2.52
N THR A 49 13.84 8.31 -1.43
CA THR A 49 14.21 7.69 -0.16
C THR A 49 13.18 6.64 0.21
N ALA A 50 13.61 5.38 0.30
CA ALA A 50 12.71 4.28 0.63
C ALA A 50 12.10 4.46 2.04
N ALA A 51 10.83 4.12 2.16
CA ALA A 51 10.08 4.14 3.42
C ALA A 51 9.20 2.89 3.51
N VAL A 52 8.70 2.57 4.70
CA VAL A 52 7.87 1.38 4.90
C VAL A 52 6.40 1.79 5.08
N TYR A 53 5.56 1.34 4.15
CA TYR A 53 4.12 1.35 4.32
C TYR A 53 3.70 0.12 5.10
N GLY A 54 3.41 0.27 6.39
CA GLY A 54 3.17 -0.86 7.27
C GLY A 54 2.67 -0.44 8.66
N CYS A 55 2.46 -1.40 9.53
CA CYS A 55 1.85 -1.21 10.84
C CYS A 55 2.49 -0.10 11.68
N HIS A 56 1.70 0.46 12.61
CA HIS A 56 2.14 1.47 13.55
C HIS A 56 2.88 0.87 14.75
N VAL A 57 3.54 1.72 15.55
CA VAL A 57 4.26 1.25 16.76
C VAL A 57 3.34 0.56 17.75
N GLY A 58 2.05 0.90 17.76
CA GLY A 58 1.05 0.25 18.63
C GLY A 58 0.94 -1.25 18.43
N ASP A 59 1.07 -1.73 17.18
CA ASP A 59 1.00 -3.16 16.86
C ASP A 59 2.11 -3.96 17.54
N PHE A 60 3.26 -3.36 17.81
CA PHE A 60 4.36 -3.98 18.57
C PHE A 60 4.04 -4.19 20.06
N GLY A 61 2.93 -3.65 20.54
CA GLY A 61 2.42 -3.87 21.90
C GLY A 61 1.78 -5.25 22.10
N MET A 62 1.34 -5.91 21.03
CA MET A 62 0.61 -7.17 21.13
C MET A 62 1.43 -8.28 21.80
N LYS A 63 0.73 -9.17 22.51
CA LYS A 63 1.36 -10.31 23.22
C LYS A 63 0.50 -11.57 23.13
N PRO A 64 1.04 -12.68 22.59
CA PRO A 64 2.35 -12.76 21.90
C PRO A 64 2.33 -12.00 20.57
N TRP A 65 3.50 -11.68 20.01
CA TRP A 65 3.59 -11.18 18.66
C TRP A 65 3.05 -12.22 17.68
N GLN A 66 2.39 -11.71 16.67
CA GLN A 66 1.94 -12.50 15.52
C GLN A 66 2.85 -12.20 14.32
N ASN A 67 2.83 -13.09 13.32
CA ASN A 67 3.69 -12.99 12.13
C ASN A 67 3.78 -11.60 11.48
N PRO A 68 2.69 -10.82 11.38
CA PRO A 68 2.77 -9.48 10.76
C PRO A 68 3.71 -8.51 11.47
N VAL A 69 3.82 -8.60 12.81
CA VAL A 69 4.74 -7.77 13.60
C VAL A 69 6.18 -8.27 13.46
N GLU A 70 6.36 -9.59 13.42
CA GLU A 70 7.66 -10.21 13.16
C GLU A 70 8.17 -9.87 11.76
N ASP A 71 7.30 -9.92 10.75
CA ASP A 71 7.60 -9.51 9.38
C ASP A 71 8.00 -8.04 9.30
N ALA A 72 7.25 -7.16 10.00
CA ALA A 72 7.54 -5.72 10.03
C ALA A 72 8.91 -5.43 10.64
N LEU A 73 9.26 -6.09 11.74
CA LEU A 73 10.60 -5.97 12.34
C LEU A 73 11.66 -6.53 11.39
N GLY A 74 11.44 -7.73 10.84
CA GLY A 74 12.39 -8.40 9.96
C GLY A 74 12.68 -7.63 8.67
N VAL A 75 11.67 -6.93 8.10
CA VAL A 75 11.85 -6.04 6.95
C VAL A 75 12.75 -4.86 7.31
N ILE A 76 12.52 -4.19 8.43
CA ILE A 76 13.35 -3.06 8.88
C ILE A 76 14.78 -3.49 9.18
N GLU A 77 14.96 -4.69 9.75
CA GLU A 77 16.28 -5.27 10.04
C GLU A 77 16.97 -5.86 8.81
N GLY A 78 16.23 -6.01 7.68
CA GLY A 78 16.75 -6.60 6.45
C GLY A 78 16.88 -8.13 6.50
N THR A 79 16.28 -8.77 7.49
CA THR A 79 16.27 -10.24 7.67
C THR A 79 15.13 -10.90 6.90
N THR A 80 13.98 -10.22 6.73
CA THR A 80 12.83 -10.68 5.94
C THR A 80 12.86 -10.02 4.57
N LYS A 81 13.10 -10.82 3.52
CA LYS A 81 13.09 -10.38 2.12
C LYS A 81 11.91 -10.92 1.32
N LYS A 82 11.19 -11.86 1.88
CA LYS A 82 10.05 -12.51 1.23
C LYS A 82 8.90 -12.59 2.21
N LEU A 83 7.75 -12.06 1.79
CA LEU A 83 6.50 -12.08 2.52
C LEU A 83 5.54 -13.05 1.83
N HIS A 84 4.80 -13.80 2.63
CA HIS A 84 3.76 -14.70 2.17
C HIS A 84 2.41 -14.20 2.68
N SER A 85 1.37 -14.25 1.82
CA SER A 85 0.02 -13.88 2.24
C SER A 85 -0.36 -14.61 3.52
N TYR A 86 -0.98 -13.88 4.45
CA TYR A 86 -1.43 -14.43 5.71
C TYR A 86 -2.56 -15.46 5.49
N GLU A 87 -2.89 -16.22 6.50
CA GLU A 87 -3.97 -17.22 6.41
C GLU A 87 -5.33 -16.54 6.50
N ASN A 88 -5.47 -15.63 7.44
CA ASN A 88 -6.73 -14.94 7.74
C ASN A 88 -6.53 -13.43 7.89
N PHE A 89 -7.63 -12.68 7.78
CA PHE A 89 -7.69 -11.25 8.02
C PHE A 89 -8.90 -10.87 8.91
N GLU A 90 -8.87 -9.67 9.49
CA GLU A 90 -9.98 -9.06 10.22
C GLU A 90 -10.90 -8.33 9.24
N ASP A 91 -12.15 -8.74 9.13
CA ASP A 91 -13.12 -8.05 8.30
C ASP A 91 -13.70 -6.80 9.00
N GLU A 92 -13.80 -6.84 10.32
CA GLU A 92 -14.25 -5.73 11.15
C GLU A 92 -13.18 -5.38 12.19
N ARG A 93 -13.04 -4.08 12.47
CA ARG A 93 -12.13 -3.63 13.54
C ARG A 93 -12.65 -4.07 14.90
N HIS A 94 -11.78 -4.71 15.67
CA HIS A 94 -12.05 -5.01 17.08
C HIS A 94 -11.61 -3.86 18.00
N GLU A 95 -12.34 -3.68 19.10
CA GLU A 95 -11.92 -2.76 20.16
C GLU A 95 -10.74 -3.35 20.93
N TYR A 96 -9.65 -2.62 20.99
CA TYR A 96 -8.52 -2.94 21.85
C TYR A 96 -8.80 -2.43 23.27
N VAL A 97 -8.86 -3.31 24.25
CA VAL A 97 -9.16 -2.98 25.65
C VAL A 97 -7.91 -2.79 26.47
N SER A 98 -6.93 -3.68 26.32
CA SER A 98 -5.68 -3.67 27.08
C SER A 98 -4.51 -3.07 26.28
N GLY A 99 -4.60 -3.04 24.94
CA GLY A 99 -3.52 -2.69 24.03
C GLY A 99 -2.49 -3.81 23.82
N TYR A 100 -2.78 -5.01 24.30
CA TYR A 100 -1.94 -6.21 24.10
C TYR A 100 -2.58 -7.22 23.16
N GLU A 101 -3.78 -6.94 22.69
CA GLU A 101 -4.51 -7.82 21.79
C GLU A 101 -3.78 -7.92 20.44
N GLY A 102 -3.77 -9.13 19.87
CA GLY A 102 -3.38 -9.37 18.49
C GLY A 102 -4.55 -9.22 17.54
N TYR A 103 -4.33 -9.44 16.26
CA TYR A 103 -5.37 -9.49 15.26
C TYR A 103 -6.36 -10.63 15.55
N CYS A 104 -7.64 -10.33 15.52
CA CYS A 104 -8.74 -11.31 15.61
C CYS A 104 -9.15 -11.80 14.21
N ALA A 105 -8.18 -12.18 13.40
CA ALA A 105 -8.33 -12.54 12.02
C ALA A 105 -9.13 -13.85 11.84
N ASP A 106 -10.39 -13.75 11.39
CA ASP A 106 -11.33 -14.87 11.27
C ASP A 106 -11.77 -15.15 9.82
N LYS A 107 -11.42 -14.30 8.86
CA LYS A 107 -11.75 -14.48 7.44
C LYS A 107 -10.54 -14.97 6.66
N GLU A 108 -10.73 -16.01 5.84
CA GLU A 108 -9.68 -16.56 4.99
C GLU A 108 -9.18 -15.53 3.97
N VAL A 109 -7.86 -15.34 3.89
CA VAL A 109 -7.24 -14.51 2.86
C VAL A 109 -7.29 -15.22 1.52
N ARG A 110 -7.85 -14.50 0.53
CA ARG A 110 -7.85 -14.94 -0.87
C ARG A 110 -7.52 -13.76 -1.78
N TRP A 111 -6.31 -13.78 -2.33
CA TRP A 111 -5.94 -12.87 -3.39
C TRP A 111 -6.69 -13.22 -4.67
N VAL A 112 -7.20 -12.21 -5.36
CA VAL A 112 -8.04 -12.38 -6.56
C VAL A 112 -7.32 -11.76 -7.76
N ASN A 113 -7.10 -12.56 -8.79
CA ASN A 113 -6.54 -12.10 -10.05
C ASN A 113 -7.65 -11.48 -10.90
N GLY A 114 -7.52 -10.19 -11.21
CA GLY A 114 -8.60 -9.38 -11.77
C GLY A 114 -9.07 -9.80 -13.18
N ARG A 115 -8.25 -10.57 -13.90
CA ARG A 115 -8.58 -11.14 -15.21
C ARG A 115 -8.80 -12.65 -15.18
N MET A 116 -9.00 -13.22 -13.98
CA MET A 116 -9.22 -14.65 -13.76
C MET A 116 -8.07 -15.56 -14.24
N GLU A 117 -6.85 -15.03 -14.32
CA GLU A 117 -5.65 -15.83 -14.57
C GLU A 117 -5.40 -16.78 -13.38
N ASP A 118 -4.93 -17.99 -13.65
CA ASP A 118 -4.57 -18.97 -12.60
C ASP A 118 -3.36 -18.51 -11.79
N GLU A 119 -2.40 -17.87 -12.46
CA GLU A 119 -1.19 -17.34 -11.85
C GLU A 119 -0.81 -15.98 -12.48
N ILE A 120 -0.44 -15.03 -11.63
CA ILE A 120 0.17 -13.75 -12.00
C ILE A 120 1.57 -13.70 -11.43
N SER A 121 2.53 -13.21 -12.24
CA SER A 121 3.87 -12.84 -11.80
C SER A 121 4.24 -11.50 -12.41
N MET A 122 4.55 -10.51 -11.55
CA MET A 122 4.98 -9.18 -11.98
C MET A 122 6.21 -8.73 -11.20
N THR A 123 7.02 -7.88 -11.83
CA THR A 123 8.25 -7.33 -11.24
C THR A 123 8.30 -5.85 -11.53
N GLY A 124 8.68 -5.03 -10.53
CA GLY A 124 8.78 -3.58 -10.68
C GLY A 124 9.10 -2.89 -9.36
N ARG A 125 9.21 -1.56 -9.42
CA ARG A 125 9.34 -0.71 -8.23
C ARG A 125 7.99 -0.48 -7.60
N LEU A 126 7.93 -0.67 -6.29
CA LEU A 126 6.73 -0.46 -5.49
C LEU A 126 6.52 1.03 -5.26
N ILE A 127 5.30 1.50 -5.48
CA ILE A 127 4.86 2.85 -5.18
C ILE A 127 3.36 2.83 -4.86
N GLY A 128 2.97 3.46 -3.78
CA GLY A 128 1.56 3.45 -3.42
C GLY A 128 1.26 3.90 -2.01
N GLY A 129 0.32 3.21 -1.37
CA GLY A 129 -0.20 3.49 -0.03
C GLY A 129 -1.71 3.73 -0.04
N CYS A 130 -2.19 4.56 0.89
CA CYS A 130 -3.60 4.91 1.00
C CYS A 130 -4.04 5.84 -0.14
N LEU A 131 -4.93 5.36 -1.00
CA LEU A 131 -5.42 6.13 -2.15
C LEU A 131 -6.18 7.38 -1.71
N ASP A 132 -6.92 7.31 -0.57
CA ASP A 132 -7.61 8.46 0.04
C ASP A 132 -6.65 9.64 0.30
N VAL A 133 -5.37 9.33 0.57
CA VAL A 133 -4.33 10.32 0.87
C VAL A 133 -3.54 10.71 -0.37
N ILE A 134 -3.14 9.74 -1.19
CA ILE A 134 -2.35 10.00 -2.41
C ILE A 134 -3.02 11.07 -3.26
N VAL A 135 -4.33 10.99 -3.46
CA VAL A 135 -5.05 11.84 -4.42
C VAL A 135 -4.99 13.32 -4.10
N PHE A 136 -4.95 13.72 -2.82
CA PHE A 136 -4.81 15.14 -2.50
C PHE A 136 -3.35 15.63 -2.49
N LEU A 137 -2.37 14.73 -2.48
CA LEU A 137 -0.96 15.09 -2.67
C LEU A 137 -0.64 15.37 -4.14
N LEU A 138 -1.37 14.71 -5.06
CA LEU A 138 -1.11 14.83 -6.51
C LEU A 138 -1.26 16.27 -7.01
N GLY A 139 -0.24 16.77 -7.69
CA GLY A 139 -0.17 18.11 -8.22
C GLY A 139 0.20 19.18 -7.19
N THR A 140 0.47 18.82 -5.96
CA THR A 140 1.03 19.71 -4.93
C THR A 140 2.56 19.77 -5.00
N SER A 141 3.17 20.62 -4.19
CA SER A 141 4.64 20.67 -4.05
C SER A 141 5.26 19.38 -3.49
N TYR A 142 4.45 18.46 -2.97
CA TYR A 142 4.88 17.18 -2.41
C TYR A 142 4.76 16.01 -3.41
N ASP A 143 4.18 16.25 -4.59
CA ASP A 143 4.05 15.26 -5.65
C ASP A 143 5.36 15.12 -6.43
N GLY A 144 5.97 13.95 -6.36
CA GLY A 144 7.15 13.56 -7.15
C GLY A 144 6.88 12.36 -8.07
N THR A 145 5.60 12.05 -8.30
CA THR A 145 5.20 10.84 -9.03
C THR A 145 5.79 10.77 -10.42
N GLU A 146 5.72 11.86 -11.18
CA GLU A 146 6.20 11.89 -12.57
C GLU A 146 7.71 11.68 -12.65
N GLU A 147 8.47 12.31 -11.77
CA GLU A 147 9.91 12.17 -11.66
C GLU A 147 10.30 10.74 -11.31
N PHE A 148 9.63 10.15 -10.33
CA PHE A 148 9.90 8.79 -9.88
C PHE A 148 9.64 7.76 -10.98
N ILE A 149 8.46 7.77 -11.60
CA ILE A 149 8.12 6.79 -12.62
C ILE A 149 8.98 6.95 -13.89
N ASN A 150 9.41 8.16 -14.21
CA ASN A 150 10.34 8.40 -15.32
C ASN A 150 11.75 7.88 -14.98
N LYS A 151 12.23 8.10 -13.76
CA LYS A 151 13.53 7.62 -13.28
C LYS A 151 13.64 6.10 -13.33
N TYR A 152 12.58 5.42 -12.91
CA TYR A 152 12.55 3.96 -12.77
C TYR A 152 11.77 3.25 -13.89
N ASN A 153 11.57 3.90 -15.04
CA ASN A 153 10.80 3.35 -16.16
C ASN A 153 11.32 1.99 -16.64
N SER A 154 12.64 1.77 -16.62
CA SER A 154 13.25 0.49 -17.04
C SER A 154 13.01 -0.66 -16.07
N ASP A 155 12.75 -0.37 -14.79
CA ASP A 155 12.37 -1.38 -13.80
C ASP A 155 10.88 -1.75 -13.91
N GLY A 156 10.07 -0.83 -14.44
CA GLY A 156 8.62 -0.87 -14.38
C GLY A 156 8.10 -0.53 -12.98
N ILE A 157 6.81 -0.19 -12.90
CA ILE A 157 6.17 0.27 -11.66
C ILE A 157 5.07 -0.72 -11.26
N ILE A 158 5.07 -1.13 -10.01
CA ILE A 158 3.95 -1.84 -9.39
C ILE A 158 3.26 -0.87 -8.43
N TRP A 159 2.01 -0.56 -8.72
CA TRP A 159 1.18 0.27 -7.86
C TRP A 159 0.53 -0.59 -6.77
N ASN A 160 0.87 -0.34 -5.51
CA ASN A 160 0.25 -0.96 -4.35
C ASN A 160 -0.68 0.04 -3.66
N LEU A 161 -1.97 -0.14 -3.85
CA LEU A 161 -3.00 0.80 -3.42
C LEU A 161 -3.98 0.13 -2.45
N GLU A 162 -4.43 0.88 -1.48
CA GLU A 162 -5.53 0.49 -0.61
C GLU A 162 -6.44 1.68 -0.34
N SER A 163 -7.64 1.45 0.15
CA SER A 163 -8.59 2.52 0.48
C SER A 163 -9.22 2.30 1.85
N PHE A 164 -9.37 3.40 2.57
CA PHE A 164 -10.02 3.42 3.88
C PHE A 164 -11.53 3.62 3.76
N ASN A 165 -11.95 4.74 3.14
CA ASN A 165 -13.35 5.14 3.07
C ASN A 165 -13.66 5.79 1.71
N MET A 166 -13.78 4.95 0.68
CA MET A 166 -14.08 5.41 -0.66
C MET A 166 -15.34 4.77 -1.23
N GLU A 167 -16.14 5.57 -1.89
CA GLU A 167 -17.24 5.10 -2.73
C GLU A 167 -16.73 4.72 -4.12
N ASP A 168 -17.52 3.93 -4.86
CA ASP A 168 -17.21 3.52 -6.24
C ASP A 168 -16.90 4.73 -7.14
N THR A 169 -17.69 5.79 -7.04
CA THR A 169 -17.51 7.03 -7.83
C THR A 169 -16.19 7.72 -7.52
N THR A 170 -15.79 7.72 -6.26
CA THR A 170 -14.53 8.34 -5.81
C THR A 170 -13.33 7.54 -6.31
N ILE A 171 -13.34 6.23 -6.18
CA ILE A 171 -12.29 5.34 -6.69
C ILE A 171 -12.12 5.51 -8.21
N ILE A 172 -13.24 5.46 -8.95
CA ILE A 172 -13.24 5.64 -10.40
C ILE A 172 -12.63 7.00 -10.77
N THR A 173 -13.07 8.07 -10.12
CA THR A 173 -12.60 9.43 -10.43
C THR A 173 -11.11 9.60 -10.16
N HIS A 174 -10.63 9.08 -9.04
CA HIS A 174 -9.22 9.22 -8.65
C HIS A 174 -8.30 8.38 -9.54
N LEU A 175 -8.65 7.12 -9.79
CA LEU A 175 -7.88 6.27 -10.70
C LEU A 175 -7.89 6.84 -12.14
N TRP A 176 -9.04 7.38 -12.59
CA TRP A 176 -9.14 8.06 -13.87
C TRP A 176 -8.22 9.29 -13.92
N GLN A 177 -8.21 10.13 -12.87
CA GLN A 177 -7.33 11.30 -12.78
C GLN A 177 -5.85 10.90 -12.90
N MET A 178 -5.43 9.88 -12.16
CA MET A 178 -4.05 9.36 -12.20
C MET A 178 -3.70 8.82 -13.58
N LYS A 179 -4.63 8.11 -14.22
CA LYS A 179 -4.46 7.57 -15.58
C LYS A 179 -4.31 8.68 -16.62
N GLU A 180 -5.21 9.69 -16.63
CA GLU A 180 -5.16 10.82 -17.54
C GLU A 180 -3.91 11.68 -17.34
N LYS A 181 -3.39 11.75 -16.12
CA LYS A 181 -2.12 12.40 -15.82
C LYS A 181 -0.92 11.60 -16.35
N GLY A 182 -1.13 10.36 -16.79
CA GLY A 182 -0.08 9.50 -17.34
C GLY A 182 0.77 8.78 -16.29
N TYR A 183 0.30 8.71 -15.04
CA TYR A 183 1.07 8.08 -13.96
C TYR A 183 1.18 6.57 -14.11
N PHE A 184 0.30 5.95 -14.88
CA PHE A 184 0.32 4.50 -15.13
C PHE A 184 1.09 4.09 -16.40
N LYS A 185 1.76 5.02 -17.08
CA LYS A 185 2.44 4.76 -18.38
C LYS A 185 3.54 3.70 -18.32
N TYR A 186 4.12 3.47 -17.16
CA TYR A 186 5.16 2.45 -16.93
C TYR A 186 4.72 1.39 -15.91
N ALA A 187 3.43 1.26 -15.70
CA ALA A 187 2.91 0.24 -14.80
C ALA A 187 3.19 -1.15 -15.36
N ASN A 188 3.78 -2.01 -14.54
CA ASN A 188 3.93 -3.45 -14.76
C ASN A 188 2.84 -4.25 -14.05
N GLY A 189 2.02 -3.59 -13.24
CA GLY A 189 0.87 -4.16 -12.59
C GLY A 189 0.38 -3.36 -11.39
N PHE A 190 -0.72 -3.83 -10.84
CA PHE A 190 -1.41 -3.24 -9.70
C PHE A 190 -1.71 -4.31 -8.66
N ILE A 191 -1.58 -3.94 -7.40
CA ILE A 191 -2.01 -4.75 -6.27
C ILE A 191 -2.86 -3.89 -5.33
N PHE A 192 -4.11 -4.31 -5.13
CA PHE A 192 -5.07 -3.60 -4.29
C PHE A 192 -5.31 -4.36 -2.99
N GLY A 193 -5.23 -3.62 -1.89
CA GLY A 193 -5.63 -4.11 -0.58
C GLY A 193 -7.15 -4.29 -0.45
N ARG A 194 -7.56 -4.93 0.63
CA ARG A 194 -8.98 -5.06 0.99
C ARG A 194 -9.53 -3.71 1.42
N PRO A 195 -10.56 -3.14 0.74
CA PRO A 195 -11.15 -1.86 1.16
C PRO A 195 -11.85 -2.00 2.51
N LEU A 196 -11.70 -1.03 3.41
CA LEU A 196 -12.34 -1.10 4.73
C LEU A 196 -13.79 -0.65 4.68
N MET A 197 -14.05 0.59 4.28
CA MET A 197 -15.40 1.19 4.23
C MET A 197 -15.78 1.50 2.77
N TYR A 198 -15.99 0.43 2.00
CA TYR A 198 -16.43 0.59 0.62
C TYR A 198 -17.94 0.71 0.55
N ASN A 199 -18.43 1.66 -0.22
CA ASN A 199 -19.84 1.82 -0.57
C ASN A 199 -20.02 2.04 -2.06
N SER A 200 -21.18 1.70 -2.60
CA SER A 200 -21.47 1.87 -4.03
C SER A 200 -22.86 2.40 -4.28
N TRP A 201 -22.93 3.52 -4.98
CA TRP A 201 -24.19 4.07 -5.49
C TRP A 201 -24.73 3.32 -6.70
N SER A 202 -23.84 2.69 -7.47
CA SER A 202 -24.17 2.01 -8.73
C SER A 202 -24.29 0.48 -8.57
N ASN A 203 -24.20 -0.04 -7.36
CA ASN A 203 -24.14 -1.48 -7.05
C ASN A 203 -22.92 -2.19 -7.67
N ARG A 204 -21.85 -1.47 -7.98
CA ARG A 204 -20.57 -2.06 -8.43
C ARG A 204 -19.81 -2.63 -7.25
N THR A 205 -19.11 -3.74 -7.47
CA THR A 205 -18.11 -4.18 -6.51
C THR A 205 -16.89 -3.26 -6.57
N TYR A 206 -16.00 -3.37 -5.59
CA TYR A 206 -14.73 -2.65 -5.58
C TYR A 206 -13.90 -2.99 -6.83
N GLU A 207 -13.84 -4.27 -7.15
CA GLU A 207 -13.16 -4.79 -8.33
C GLU A 207 -13.74 -4.20 -9.61
N ASP A 208 -15.08 -4.16 -9.75
CA ASP A 208 -15.74 -3.56 -10.92
C ASP A 208 -15.40 -2.08 -11.08
N ALA A 209 -15.35 -1.33 -9.96
CA ALA A 209 -15.00 0.09 -9.97
C ALA A 209 -13.56 0.29 -10.48
N VAL A 210 -12.60 -0.45 -9.95
CA VAL A 210 -11.19 -0.41 -10.36
C VAL A 210 -11.04 -0.85 -11.82
N MET A 211 -11.64 -2.00 -12.19
CA MET A 211 -11.55 -2.55 -13.54
C MET A 211 -12.20 -1.66 -14.60
N SER A 212 -13.20 -0.85 -14.25
CA SER A 212 -13.80 0.11 -15.18
C SER A 212 -12.81 1.19 -15.66
N VAL A 213 -11.74 1.45 -14.91
CA VAL A 213 -10.70 2.43 -15.25
C VAL A 213 -9.42 1.77 -15.74
N LEU A 214 -8.98 0.71 -15.07
CA LEU A 214 -7.68 0.08 -15.33
C LEU A 214 -7.78 -1.16 -16.24
N GLY A 215 -8.98 -1.65 -16.51
CA GLY A 215 -9.19 -2.89 -17.24
C GLY A 215 -8.70 -2.88 -18.70
N ASP A 216 -8.52 -1.71 -19.30
CA ASP A 216 -7.95 -1.55 -20.65
C ASP A 216 -6.41 -1.48 -20.68
N LEU A 217 -5.78 -1.34 -19.50
CA LEU A 217 -4.34 -1.48 -19.39
C LEU A 217 -3.97 -2.97 -19.47
N ASP A 218 -3.05 -3.31 -20.36
CA ASP A 218 -2.62 -4.70 -20.56
C ASP A 218 -1.56 -5.12 -19.53
N VAL A 219 -1.92 -5.03 -18.24
CA VAL A 219 -1.06 -5.37 -17.11
C VAL A 219 -1.84 -6.15 -16.05
N PRO A 220 -1.15 -6.98 -15.24
CA PRO A 220 -1.78 -7.71 -14.15
C PRO A 220 -2.41 -6.79 -13.10
N ILE A 221 -3.56 -7.20 -12.56
CA ILE A 221 -4.25 -6.53 -11.46
C ILE A 221 -4.62 -7.57 -10.41
N ILE A 222 -4.18 -7.38 -9.19
CA ILE A 222 -4.46 -8.27 -8.06
C ILE A 222 -5.29 -7.52 -7.02
N PHE A 223 -6.33 -8.16 -6.50
CA PHE A 223 -7.21 -7.65 -5.46
C PHE A 223 -7.13 -8.45 -4.17
N ASN A 224 -7.69 -7.89 -3.10
CA ASN A 224 -7.82 -8.50 -1.78
C ASN A 224 -6.47 -8.91 -1.17
N SER A 225 -5.41 -8.20 -1.52
CA SER A 225 -4.07 -8.43 -0.99
C SER A 225 -3.95 -7.97 0.48
N ASP A 226 -2.86 -8.40 1.11
CA ASP A 226 -2.58 -8.08 2.51
C ASP A 226 -1.96 -6.69 2.65
N ILE A 227 -2.71 -5.65 2.25
CA ILE A 227 -2.33 -4.24 2.30
C ILE A 227 -3.47 -3.44 2.93
N GLY A 228 -3.14 -2.49 3.79
CA GLY A 228 -4.06 -1.47 4.29
C GLY A 228 -4.84 -1.86 5.55
N HIS A 229 -6.05 -1.30 5.67
CA HIS A 229 -6.77 -1.18 6.93
C HIS A 229 -7.47 -2.45 7.43
N LYS A 230 -7.68 -3.46 6.59
CA LYS A 230 -8.17 -4.79 7.00
C LYS A 230 -6.95 -5.68 7.27
N GLY A 231 -6.45 -5.58 8.49
CA GLY A 231 -5.24 -6.28 8.91
C GLY A 231 -5.38 -7.81 8.98
N PRO A 232 -4.26 -8.51 9.06
CA PRO A 232 -2.90 -8.00 9.03
C PRO A 232 -2.44 -7.50 7.66
N GLN A 233 -1.40 -6.65 7.65
CA GLN A 233 -0.87 -6.07 6.42
C GLN A 233 0.62 -6.35 6.26
N PHE A 234 1.08 -6.41 5.02
CA PHE A 234 2.50 -6.47 4.69
C PHE A 234 3.23 -5.17 5.03
N PRO A 235 4.44 -5.24 5.57
CA PRO A 235 5.36 -4.10 5.64
C PRO A 235 6.00 -3.87 4.26
N ILE A 236 5.40 -2.99 3.46
CA ILE A 236 5.84 -2.73 2.09
C ILE A 236 6.94 -1.68 2.08
N ILE A 237 8.12 -2.02 1.55
CA ILE A 237 9.17 -1.04 1.29
C ILE A 237 8.83 -0.31 -0.01
N GLU A 238 8.25 0.86 0.11
CA GLU A 238 7.99 1.76 -1.01
C GLU A 238 9.31 2.25 -1.62
N GLY A 239 9.39 2.27 -2.93
CA GLY A 239 10.61 2.56 -3.69
C GLY A 239 11.48 1.33 -3.96
N ALA A 240 11.28 0.21 -3.26
CA ALA A 240 12.04 -1.01 -3.51
C ALA A 240 11.59 -1.72 -4.79
N LYS A 241 12.52 -2.44 -5.42
CA LYS A 241 12.18 -3.37 -6.50
C LYS A 241 11.73 -4.69 -5.90
N ALA A 242 10.60 -5.20 -6.37
CA ALA A 242 10.03 -6.45 -5.88
C ALA A 242 9.47 -7.31 -7.01
N LYS A 243 9.38 -8.59 -6.73
CA LYS A 243 8.59 -9.56 -7.50
C LYS A 243 7.36 -9.93 -6.71
N ILE A 244 6.20 -9.86 -7.35
CA ILE A 244 4.92 -10.30 -6.76
C ILE A 244 4.40 -11.47 -7.56
N ILE A 245 3.96 -12.51 -6.86
CA ILE A 245 3.31 -13.70 -7.43
C ILE A 245 1.97 -13.87 -6.75
N SER A 246 0.92 -14.10 -7.53
CA SER A 246 -0.41 -14.49 -7.05
C SER A 246 -0.84 -15.78 -7.72
N SER A 247 -1.08 -16.82 -6.95
CA SER A 247 -1.50 -18.13 -7.47
C SER A 247 -2.37 -18.85 -6.45
N ASN A 248 -3.45 -19.49 -6.90
CA ASN A 248 -4.36 -20.27 -6.06
C ASN A 248 -4.89 -19.49 -4.82
N GLY A 249 -5.13 -18.20 -4.98
CA GLY A 249 -5.64 -17.34 -3.90
C GLY A 249 -4.59 -16.95 -2.84
N LYS A 250 -3.33 -17.27 -3.06
CA LYS A 250 -2.21 -16.92 -2.18
C LYS A 250 -1.23 -15.99 -2.90
N GLY A 251 -0.56 -15.16 -2.12
CA GLY A 251 0.38 -14.16 -2.61
C GLY A 251 1.78 -14.28 -2.02
N ILE A 252 2.76 -13.87 -2.82
CA ILE A 252 4.16 -13.73 -2.39
C ILE A 252 4.65 -12.37 -2.86
N LEU A 253 5.33 -11.63 -1.98
CA LEU A 253 6.10 -10.44 -2.30
C LEU A 253 7.55 -10.70 -1.94
N GLU A 254 8.47 -10.56 -2.89
CA GLU A 254 9.90 -10.79 -2.70
C GLU A 254 10.69 -9.56 -3.16
N TYR A 255 11.46 -8.95 -2.25
CA TYR A 255 12.38 -7.85 -2.57
C TYR A 255 13.62 -8.36 -3.30
N ILE A 256 14.02 -7.69 -4.42
CA ILE A 256 15.09 -8.12 -5.35
C ILE A 256 16.09 -6.99 -5.66
#